data_739fd9ebd2d95ade11c6586f89760406
#
_entry.id   739fd9ebd2d95ade11c6586f89760406
#
_cell.length_a   1.000
_cell.length_b   1.000
_cell.length_c   1.000
_cell.angle_alpha   90.00
_cell.angle_beta   90.00
_cell.angle_gamma   90.00
#
_symmetry.space_group_name_H-M   'P 1'
#
loop_
_entity.id
_entity.type
_entity.pdbx_description
1 polymer ?
#
loop_
_entity_poly.entity_id
_entity_poly.type
_entity_poly.pdbx_seq_one_letter_code
_entity_poly.pdbx_strand_id
1 'polypeptide(L)'
;MDIAHKRLIIAAQGYSELGLPELALDELDLLPDELRQSAIGVESRLSVLMQARRWKPALNVGRELCRLAPNKTAGYIHTAFCLHELGKSREALEVLNSGPAALKAEPSYHYNLACYEAALGNIEQARAHLNVSFAMDKSLKEYARTDPDLKPLALPEGKEN
;
A
#
# COMPACT_ATOMS: atom_id res chain seq x y z
N MET A 1 3.76 -13.59 -20.68
CA MET A 1 4.59 -12.34 -20.81
C MET A 1 5.98 -12.75 -21.25
N ASP A 2 6.43 -12.22 -22.37
CA ASP A 2 7.77 -12.52 -22.92
C ASP A 2 8.90 -11.76 -22.18
N ILE A 3 10.16 -12.05 -22.59
CA ILE A 3 11.35 -11.46 -21.93
C ILE A 3 11.43 -9.94 -22.14
N ALA A 4 11.00 -9.44 -23.32
CA ALA A 4 11.05 -8.01 -23.63
C ALA A 4 10.13 -7.23 -22.71
N HIS A 5 8.89 -7.70 -22.53
CA HIS A 5 7.92 -7.06 -21.64
C HIS A 5 8.34 -7.11 -20.16
N LYS A 6 8.98 -8.21 -19.71
CA LYS A 6 9.55 -8.28 -18.35
C LYS A 6 10.63 -7.24 -18.13
N ARG A 7 11.49 -7.00 -19.14
CA ARG A 7 12.55 -5.98 -19.07
C ARG A 7 11.98 -4.57 -18.90
N LEU A 8 10.87 -4.23 -19.57
CA LEU A 8 10.21 -2.93 -19.41
C LEU A 8 9.73 -2.72 -17.96
N ILE A 9 9.10 -3.74 -17.36
CA ILE A 9 8.66 -3.66 -15.98
C ILE A 9 9.84 -3.52 -15.01
N ILE A 10 10.92 -4.27 -15.22
CA ILE A 10 12.14 -4.19 -14.40
C ILE A 10 12.80 -2.82 -14.55
N ALA A 11 12.87 -2.28 -15.78
CA ALA A 11 13.40 -0.94 -16.03
C ALA A 11 12.56 0.14 -15.31
N ALA A 12 11.23 0.04 -15.40
CA ALA A 12 10.33 0.94 -14.71
C ALA A 12 10.54 0.90 -13.18
N GLN A 13 10.69 -0.30 -12.60
CA GLN A 13 11.02 -0.44 -11.20
C GLN A 13 12.36 0.23 -10.85
N GLY A 14 13.40 -0.01 -11.63
CA GLY A 14 14.71 0.60 -11.44
C GLY A 14 14.67 2.13 -11.50
N TYR A 15 13.99 2.71 -12.50
CA TYR A 15 13.79 4.16 -12.56
C TYR A 15 13.00 4.71 -11.37
N SER A 16 11.98 3.99 -10.91
CA SER A 16 11.21 4.37 -9.74
C SER A 16 12.07 4.40 -8.48
N GLU A 17 12.91 3.39 -8.26
CA GLU A 17 13.86 3.31 -7.13
C GLU A 17 14.90 4.44 -7.16
N LEU A 18 15.28 4.91 -8.35
CA LEU A 18 16.15 6.07 -8.55
C LEU A 18 15.44 7.43 -8.40
N GLY A 19 14.14 7.44 -8.11
CA GLY A 19 13.35 8.66 -7.99
C GLY A 19 13.07 9.34 -9.33
N LEU A 20 13.02 8.59 -10.42
CA LEU A 20 12.76 9.05 -11.79
C LEU A 20 11.40 8.53 -12.31
N PRO A 21 10.27 8.96 -11.70
CA PRO A 21 8.96 8.37 -11.97
C PRO A 21 8.48 8.59 -13.41
N GLU A 22 8.86 9.68 -14.07
CA GLU A 22 8.47 9.91 -15.46
C GLU A 22 9.08 8.86 -16.37
N LEU A 23 10.39 8.58 -16.24
CA LEU A 23 11.04 7.52 -17.01
C LEU A 23 10.46 6.14 -16.70
N ALA A 24 10.10 5.90 -15.43
CA ALA A 24 9.43 4.66 -15.03
C ALA A 24 8.07 4.50 -15.73
N LEU A 25 7.27 5.57 -15.82
CA LEU A 25 5.98 5.54 -16.49
C LEU A 25 6.12 5.41 -18.00
N ASP A 26 7.11 6.06 -18.60
CA ASP A 26 7.43 5.94 -20.03
C ASP A 26 7.76 4.47 -20.42
N GLU A 27 8.55 3.77 -19.59
CA GLU A 27 8.83 2.34 -19.81
C GLU A 27 7.54 1.48 -19.75
N LEU A 28 6.64 1.76 -18.81
CA LEU A 28 5.36 1.05 -18.72
C LEU A 28 4.43 1.38 -19.89
N ASP A 29 4.55 2.55 -20.50
CA ASP A 29 3.75 2.94 -21.66
C ASP A 29 4.19 2.23 -22.95
N LEU A 30 5.42 1.68 -22.98
CA LEU A 30 5.89 0.80 -24.08
C LEU A 30 5.30 -0.61 -24.03
N LEU A 31 4.64 -0.99 -22.94
CA LEU A 31 3.94 -2.29 -22.86
C LEU A 31 2.78 -2.32 -23.87
N PRO A 32 2.51 -3.48 -24.52
CA PRO A 32 1.29 -3.67 -25.28
C PRO A 32 0.04 -3.37 -24.48
N ASP A 33 -1.00 -2.86 -25.12
CA ASP A 33 -2.25 -2.45 -24.45
C ASP A 33 -2.83 -3.53 -23.56
N GLU A 34 -2.83 -4.78 -24.01
CA GLU A 34 -3.34 -5.91 -23.22
C GLU A 34 -2.57 -6.11 -21.91
N LEU A 35 -1.23 -5.95 -21.93
CA LEU A 35 -0.41 -6.07 -20.73
C LEU A 35 -0.53 -4.83 -19.84
N ARG A 36 -0.56 -3.64 -20.43
CA ARG A 36 -0.70 -2.37 -19.72
C ARG A 36 -2.01 -2.31 -18.93
N GLN A 37 -3.09 -2.88 -19.48
CA GLN A 37 -4.42 -2.96 -18.86
C GLN A 37 -4.63 -4.23 -18.02
N SER A 38 -3.66 -5.14 -17.96
CA SER A 38 -3.71 -6.31 -17.10
C SER A 38 -3.42 -5.96 -15.63
N ALA A 39 -3.77 -6.87 -14.70
CA ALA A 39 -3.47 -6.67 -13.28
C ALA A 39 -1.98 -6.39 -13.03
N ILE A 40 -1.06 -7.03 -13.76
CA ILE A 40 0.38 -6.82 -13.62
C ILE A 40 0.79 -5.41 -14.08
N GLY A 41 0.31 -4.96 -15.24
CA GLY A 41 0.63 -3.61 -15.76
C GLY A 41 0.07 -2.51 -14.86
N VAL A 42 -1.17 -2.68 -14.40
CA VAL A 42 -1.84 -1.74 -13.48
C VAL A 42 -1.14 -1.71 -12.12
N GLU A 43 -0.76 -2.85 -11.56
CA GLU A 43 -0.01 -2.95 -10.30
C GLU A 43 1.37 -2.29 -10.41
N SER A 44 2.10 -2.51 -11.52
CA SER A 44 3.39 -1.88 -11.77
C SER A 44 3.26 -0.35 -11.82
N ARG A 45 2.25 0.17 -12.51
CA ARG A 45 1.96 1.62 -12.57
C ARG A 45 1.59 2.17 -11.19
N LEU A 46 0.77 1.45 -10.44
CA LEU A 46 0.39 1.82 -9.08
C LEU A 46 1.63 1.97 -8.19
N SER A 47 2.55 1.00 -8.24
CA SER A 47 3.80 1.03 -7.48
C SER A 47 4.63 2.28 -7.78
N VAL A 48 4.82 2.62 -9.06
CA VAL A 48 5.55 3.85 -9.47
C VAL A 48 4.89 5.10 -8.91
N LEU A 49 3.56 5.22 -9.05
CA LEU A 49 2.82 6.39 -8.58
C LEU A 49 2.86 6.54 -7.06
N MET A 50 2.77 5.43 -6.31
CA MET A 50 2.86 5.44 -4.86
C MET A 50 4.26 5.83 -4.38
N GLN A 51 5.30 5.29 -4.99
CA GLN A 51 6.68 5.65 -4.65
C GLN A 51 6.98 7.13 -4.95
N ALA A 52 6.39 7.67 -6.02
CA ALA A 52 6.43 9.09 -6.35
C ALA A 52 5.49 9.97 -5.49
N ARG A 53 4.76 9.38 -4.53
CA ARG A 53 3.76 10.05 -3.67
C ARG A 53 2.66 10.77 -4.46
N ARG A 54 2.33 10.26 -5.64
CA ARG A 54 1.25 10.80 -6.49
C ARG A 54 -0.08 10.16 -6.11
N TRP A 55 -0.57 10.48 -4.91
CA TRP A 55 -1.67 9.78 -4.26
C TRP A 55 -2.98 9.81 -5.04
N LYS A 56 -3.34 10.94 -5.66
CA LYS A 56 -4.60 11.05 -6.45
C LYS A 56 -4.60 10.12 -7.68
N PRO A 57 -3.61 10.16 -8.59
CA PRO A 57 -3.56 9.20 -9.69
C PRO A 57 -3.36 7.76 -9.20
N ALA A 58 -2.56 7.52 -8.14
CA ALA A 58 -2.39 6.20 -7.55
C ALA A 58 -3.73 5.62 -7.05
N LEU A 59 -4.57 6.43 -6.41
CA LEU A 59 -5.90 6.01 -5.95
C LEU A 59 -6.77 5.50 -7.10
N ASN A 60 -6.77 6.17 -8.24
CA ASN A 60 -7.55 5.74 -9.41
C ASN A 60 -7.04 4.39 -9.95
N VAL A 61 -5.72 4.24 -10.05
CA VAL A 61 -5.08 3.00 -10.50
C VAL A 61 -5.30 1.86 -9.49
N GLY A 62 -5.26 2.15 -8.19
CA GLY A 62 -5.57 1.18 -7.14
C GLY A 62 -7.00 0.64 -7.21
N ARG A 63 -7.98 1.51 -7.44
CA ARG A 63 -9.38 1.11 -7.65
C ARG A 63 -9.54 0.22 -8.88
N GLU A 64 -8.83 0.53 -9.96
CA GLU A 64 -8.80 -0.32 -11.15
C GLU A 64 -8.19 -1.70 -10.85
N LEU A 65 -7.11 -1.76 -10.06
CA LEU A 65 -6.52 -3.02 -9.63
C LEU A 65 -7.50 -3.86 -8.81
N CYS A 66 -8.27 -3.26 -7.89
CA CYS A 66 -9.32 -3.97 -7.15
C CYS A 66 -10.38 -4.57 -8.10
N ARG A 67 -10.74 -3.84 -9.17
CA ARG A 67 -11.71 -4.32 -10.17
C ARG A 67 -11.16 -5.48 -11.01
N LEU A 68 -9.89 -5.40 -11.41
CA LEU A 68 -9.24 -6.42 -12.23
C LEU A 68 -8.90 -7.70 -11.45
N ALA A 69 -8.59 -7.56 -10.17
CA ALA A 69 -8.14 -8.65 -9.32
C ALA A 69 -8.85 -8.64 -7.95
N PRO A 70 -10.19 -8.80 -7.90
CA PRO A 70 -10.98 -8.60 -6.68
C PRO A 70 -10.66 -9.60 -5.56
N ASN A 71 -10.03 -10.72 -5.87
CA ASN A 71 -9.61 -11.73 -4.89
C ASN A 71 -8.16 -11.54 -4.40
N LYS A 72 -7.45 -10.51 -4.88
CA LYS A 72 -6.08 -10.18 -4.47
C LYS A 72 -6.07 -9.06 -3.44
N THR A 73 -5.18 -9.16 -2.46
CA THR A 73 -5.09 -8.21 -1.35
C THR A 73 -4.45 -6.88 -1.72
N ALA A 74 -3.48 -6.90 -2.65
CA ALA A 74 -2.65 -5.75 -3.01
C ALA A 74 -3.46 -4.51 -3.40
N GLY A 75 -4.47 -4.66 -4.28
CA GLY A 75 -5.31 -3.55 -4.72
C GLY A 75 -5.99 -2.82 -3.55
N TYR A 76 -6.53 -3.57 -2.59
CA TYR A 76 -7.21 -3.01 -1.42
C TYR A 76 -6.25 -2.32 -0.46
N ILE A 77 -5.10 -2.94 -0.16
CA ILE A 77 -4.07 -2.36 0.71
C ILE A 77 -3.58 -1.04 0.14
N HIS A 78 -3.22 -1.01 -1.13
CA HIS A 78 -2.68 0.19 -1.77
C HIS A 78 -3.72 1.29 -1.97
N THR A 79 -4.97 0.93 -2.31
CA THR A 79 -6.08 1.88 -2.42
C THR A 79 -6.37 2.54 -1.07
N ALA A 80 -6.44 1.75 0.00
CA ALA A 80 -6.66 2.26 1.35
C ALA A 80 -5.50 3.16 1.80
N PHE A 81 -4.26 2.79 1.51
CA PHE A 81 -3.09 3.61 1.80
C PHE A 81 -3.16 4.96 1.08
N CYS A 82 -3.47 4.98 -0.22
CA CYS A 82 -3.63 6.24 -0.96
C CYS A 82 -4.75 7.12 -0.39
N LEU A 83 -5.86 6.52 0.05
CA LEU A 83 -6.94 7.26 0.71
C LEU A 83 -6.48 7.89 2.02
N HIS A 84 -5.75 7.14 2.85
CA HIS A 84 -5.21 7.65 4.09
C HIS A 84 -4.24 8.83 3.87
N GLU A 85 -3.32 8.71 2.93
CA GLU A 85 -2.39 9.78 2.55
C GLU A 85 -3.09 11.05 2.00
N LEU A 86 -4.30 10.88 1.50
CA LEU A 86 -5.18 12.00 1.09
C LEU A 86 -6.05 12.55 2.24
N GLY A 87 -5.84 12.10 3.48
CA GLY A 87 -6.61 12.52 4.65
C GLY A 87 -7.98 11.87 4.77
N LYS A 88 -8.23 10.76 4.05
CA LYS A 88 -9.52 10.06 3.96
C LYS A 88 -9.49 8.73 4.70
N SER A 89 -9.02 8.73 5.95
CA SER A 89 -8.81 7.51 6.75
C SER A 89 -10.09 6.69 6.97
N ARG A 90 -11.26 7.32 7.04
CA ARG A 90 -12.55 6.60 7.13
C ARG A 90 -12.85 5.80 5.86
N GLU A 91 -12.67 6.41 4.69
CA GLU A 91 -12.82 5.70 3.40
C GLU A 91 -11.77 4.57 3.27
N ALA A 92 -10.55 4.78 3.80
CA ALA A 92 -9.51 3.75 3.83
C ALA A 92 -9.93 2.52 4.63
N LEU A 93 -10.51 2.70 5.83
CA LEU A 93 -11.08 1.61 6.63
C LEU A 93 -12.17 0.85 5.87
N GLU A 94 -13.08 1.56 5.20
CA GLU A 94 -14.16 0.96 4.41
C GLU A 94 -13.61 0.08 3.28
N VAL A 95 -12.58 0.56 2.57
CA VAL A 95 -11.92 -0.20 1.50
C VAL A 95 -11.30 -1.49 2.04
N LEU A 96 -10.53 -1.43 3.13
CA LEU A 96 -9.93 -2.62 3.72
C LEU A 96 -10.99 -3.62 4.21
N ASN A 97 -12.05 -3.13 4.84
CA ASN A 97 -13.12 -3.98 5.35
C ASN A 97 -13.98 -4.63 4.24
N SER A 98 -14.01 -4.02 3.06
CA SER A 98 -14.73 -4.56 1.89
C SER A 98 -13.93 -5.56 1.07
N GLY A 99 -12.63 -5.72 1.36
CA GLY A 99 -11.74 -6.57 0.60
C GLY A 99 -11.89 -8.08 0.89
N PRO A 100 -11.13 -8.91 0.19
CA PRO A 100 -11.21 -10.37 0.35
C PRO A 100 -10.77 -10.82 1.74
N ALA A 101 -11.32 -11.95 2.20
CA ALA A 101 -11.02 -12.51 3.52
C ALA A 101 -9.51 -12.77 3.76
N ALA A 102 -8.76 -12.99 2.68
CA ALA A 102 -7.31 -13.17 2.72
C ALA A 102 -6.56 -11.97 3.31
N LEU A 103 -7.11 -10.75 3.26
CA LEU A 103 -6.54 -9.57 3.90
C LEU A 103 -6.26 -9.78 5.40
N LYS A 104 -7.14 -10.47 6.10
CA LYS A 104 -7.01 -10.70 7.55
C LYS A 104 -5.79 -11.57 7.93
N ALA A 105 -5.19 -12.25 6.96
CA ALA A 105 -3.96 -13.02 7.15
C ALA A 105 -2.69 -12.20 6.89
N GLU A 106 -2.83 -10.94 6.51
CA GLU A 106 -1.73 -10.03 6.22
C GLU A 106 -1.39 -9.17 7.46
N PRO A 107 -0.16 -9.22 7.99
CA PRO A 107 0.24 -8.32 9.10
C PRO A 107 0.04 -6.85 8.76
N SER A 108 0.30 -6.44 7.51
CA SER A 108 0.10 -5.09 7.00
C SER A 108 -1.36 -4.63 7.01
N TYR A 109 -2.32 -5.53 6.87
CA TYR A 109 -3.75 -5.21 7.00
C TYR A 109 -4.05 -4.66 8.39
N HIS A 110 -3.65 -5.39 9.43
CA HIS A 110 -3.88 -4.96 10.81
C HIS A 110 -3.07 -3.72 11.17
N TYR A 111 -1.85 -3.60 10.65
CA TYR A 111 -1.02 -2.43 10.84
C TYR A 111 -1.68 -1.17 10.24
N ASN A 112 -2.16 -1.25 9.01
CA ASN A 112 -2.83 -0.14 8.34
C ASN A 112 -4.15 0.23 9.04
N LEU A 113 -4.94 -0.76 9.49
CA LEU A 113 -6.12 -0.48 10.32
C LEU A 113 -5.75 0.33 11.56
N ALA A 114 -4.64 -0.01 12.24
CA ALA A 114 -4.18 0.72 13.41
C ALA A 114 -3.84 2.18 13.08
N CYS A 115 -3.12 2.43 11.98
CA CYS A 115 -2.81 3.80 11.52
C CYS A 115 -4.08 4.60 11.23
N TYR A 116 -5.05 3.99 10.54
CA TYR A 116 -6.27 4.68 10.15
C TYR A 116 -7.18 4.96 11.36
N GLU A 117 -7.29 4.02 12.30
CA GLU A 117 -8.02 4.23 13.57
C GLU A 117 -7.34 5.30 14.44
N ALA A 118 -6.00 5.32 14.51
CA ALA A 118 -5.26 6.36 15.21
C ALA A 118 -5.52 7.75 14.62
N ALA A 119 -5.53 7.87 13.30
CA ALA A 119 -5.83 9.12 12.60
C ALA A 119 -7.27 9.62 12.86
N LEU A 120 -8.19 8.71 13.16
CA LEU A 120 -9.58 9.02 13.52
C LEU A 120 -9.77 9.26 15.02
N GLY A 121 -8.72 9.13 15.84
CA GLY A 121 -8.77 9.28 17.29
C GLY A 121 -9.28 8.05 18.04
N ASN A 122 -9.47 6.92 17.38
CA ASN A 122 -9.95 5.67 17.95
C ASN A 122 -8.78 4.87 18.55
N ILE A 123 -8.15 5.40 19.61
CA ILE A 123 -6.87 4.93 20.15
C ILE A 123 -6.91 3.47 20.60
N GLU A 124 -7.99 3.05 21.27
CA GLU A 124 -8.12 1.67 21.77
C GLU A 124 -8.22 0.65 20.63
N GLN A 125 -8.98 0.96 19.58
CA GLN A 125 -9.08 0.14 18.38
C GLN A 125 -7.73 0.07 17.65
N ALA A 126 -7.04 1.21 17.54
CA ALA A 126 -5.72 1.27 16.95
C ALA A 126 -4.73 0.36 17.68
N ARG A 127 -4.71 0.40 19.03
CA ARG A 127 -3.86 -0.49 19.84
C ARG A 127 -4.21 -1.95 19.65
N ALA A 128 -5.50 -2.29 19.60
CA ALA A 128 -5.94 -3.67 19.40
C ALA A 128 -5.44 -4.21 18.05
N HIS A 129 -5.62 -3.46 16.97
CA HIS A 129 -5.11 -3.85 15.64
C HIS A 129 -3.58 -3.95 15.59
N LEU A 130 -2.88 -3.01 16.22
CA LEU A 130 -1.42 -3.01 16.26
C LEU A 130 -0.87 -4.24 16.99
N ASN A 131 -1.50 -4.65 18.09
CA ASN A 131 -1.14 -5.85 18.83
C ASN A 131 -1.31 -7.12 17.97
N VAL A 132 -2.38 -7.21 17.18
CA VAL A 132 -2.58 -8.33 16.24
C VAL A 132 -1.46 -8.33 15.19
N SER A 133 -1.17 -7.19 14.59
CA SER A 133 -0.09 -7.04 13.60
C SER A 133 1.26 -7.50 14.17
N PHE A 134 1.62 -7.08 15.38
CA PHE A 134 2.87 -7.46 16.06
C PHE A 134 2.91 -8.95 16.46
N ALA A 135 1.77 -9.55 16.75
CA ALA A 135 1.70 -10.99 17.00
C ALA A 135 1.96 -11.81 15.73
N MET A 136 1.56 -11.27 14.57
CA MET A 136 1.78 -11.90 13.25
C MET A 136 3.19 -11.64 12.73
N ASP A 137 3.72 -10.43 12.91
CA ASP A 137 5.07 -10.04 12.48
C ASP A 137 5.72 -9.11 13.52
N LYS A 138 6.67 -9.67 14.27
CA LYS A 138 7.38 -8.93 15.34
C LYS A 138 8.26 -7.80 14.83
N SER A 139 8.72 -7.86 13.57
CA SER A 139 9.58 -6.83 12.98
C SER A 139 8.87 -5.47 12.87
N LEU A 140 7.54 -5.49 12.77
CA LEU A 140 6.72 -4.28 12.69
C LEU A 140 6.76 -3.43 13.98
N LYS A 141 7.18 -3.99 15.12
CA LYS A 141 7.36 -3.22 16.36
C LYS A 141 8.42 -2.13 16.21
N GLU A 142 9.51 -2.44 15.53
CA GLU A 142 10.58 -1.47 15.32
C GLU A 142 10.14 -0.38 14.36
N TYR A 143 9.51 -0.77 13.26
CA TYR A 143 8.94 0.17 12.29
C TYR A 143 7.93 1.14 12.94
N ALA A 144 7.03 0.61 13.78
CA ALA A 144 5.98 1.38 14.44
C ALA A 144 6.50 2.51 15.35
N ARG A 145 7.71 2.39 15.91
CA ARG A 145 8.30 3.41 16.80
C ARG A 145 8.55 4.73 16.11
N THR A 146 8.88 4.69 14.84
CA THR A 146 9.19 5.88 14.02
C THR A 146 8.06 6.31 13.12
N ASP A 147 6.97 5.53 13.08
CA ASP A 147 5.82 5.82 12.24
C ASP A 147 5.03 7.04 12.76
N PRO A 148 4.96 8.13 11.99
CA PRO A 148 4.23 9.32 12.40
C PRO A 148 2.73 9.09 12.64
N ASP A 149 2.12 8.12 11.94
CA ASP A 149 0.70 7.80 12.06
C ASP A 149 0.35 7.19 13.42
N LEU A 150 1.34 6.56 14.07
CA LEU A 150 1.18 5.90 15.37
C LEU A 150 1.61 6.77 16.55
N LYS A 151 2.09 8.00 16.34
CA LYS A 151 2.43 8.94 17.41
C LYS A 151 1.31 9.13 18.45
N PRO A 152 0.02 9.20 18.06
CA PRO A 152 -1.06 9.34 19.02
C PRO A 152 -1.16 8.20 20.03
N LEU A 153 -0.59 7.03 19.73
CA LEU A 153 -0.59 5.87 20.61
C LEU A 153 0.47 5.95 21.71
N ALA A 154 1.42 6.87 21.65
CA ALA A 154 2.54 6.99 22.61
C ALA A 154 3.19 5.61 22.90
N LEU A 155 3.65 4.94 21.85
CA LEU A 155 4.30 3.63 21.96
C LEU A 155 5.55 3.75 22.84
N PRO A 156 5.85 2.76 23.72
CA PRO A 156 7.03 2.81 24.56
C PRO A 156 8.30 2.85 23.74
N GLU A 157 9.19 3.77 24.10
CA GLU A 157 10.56 3.79 23.54
C GLU A 157 11.24 2.48 23.88
N GLY A 158 11.92 1.88 22.88
CA GLY A 158 12.66 0.66 23.10
C GLY A 158 13.76 0.91 24.14
N LYS A 159 13.85 0.03 25.13
CA LYS A 159 15.05 0.01 25.96
C LYS A 159 16.20 -0.33 25.01
N GLU A 160 17.12 0.63 24.83
CA GLU A 160 18.45 0.33 24.35
C GLU A 160 19.09 -0.63 25.36
N ASN A 161 19.28 -1.88 24.93
CA ASN A 161 20.15 -2.84 25.65
C ASN A 161 21.46 -2.94 24.88
#